data_c43872706fd3c0afe8f682e6e702e8df
#
_entry.id   c43872706fd3c0afe8f682e6e702e8df
#
_cell.length_a   1.000
_cell.length_b   1.000
_cell.length_c   1.000
_cell.angle_alpha   90.00
_cell.angle_beta   90.00
_cell.angle_gamma   90.00
#
_symmetry.space_group_name_H-M   'P 1'
#
loop_
_entity.id
_entity.type
_entity.pdbx_description
1 polymer ?
#
loop_
_entity_poly.entity_id
_entity_poly.type
_entity_poly.pdbx_seq_one_letter_code
_entity_poly.pdbx_strand_id
1 'polypeptide(L)'
;MEESKYYNLITTIMFISGIIVMASLYTALPLTATFAEDFHVPESIATLNGVLFSLTYSISCLFYGTISEKYGRIKTILVGMSALVIICLMIGIVHSFTVLLILRALQGVFAASFSPVVMTYTTETYPRVKRVTAISFISTSFMLSGVLGQNMSELVVSYLNWQWVYFILTILYLILVLVIYKNVPESPHKNPDIQLIKFFNNFKDFKDNLKVFYCLFISLTLLIMFISMYDILNEYVTSHQVGGDMSVSSMMKLFGVIGMLLSLLAGRVSSRIGIK
;
A
#
# COMPACT_ATOMS: atom_id res chain seq x y z
N MET A 1 14.26 21.78 18.84
CA MET A 1 15.04 21.16 17.74
C MET A 1 14.99 19.61 17.78
N GLU A 2 15.05 18.98 18.95
CA GLU A 2 14.93 17.51 19.13
C GLU A 2 13.55 16.97 18.74
N GLU A 3 12.49 17.62 19.17
CA GLU A 3 11.12 17.21 18.86
C GLU A 3 10.84 17.21 17.34
N SER A 4 11.47 18.13 16.60
CA SER A 4 11.33 18.15 15.13
C SER A 4 12.03 16.97 14.46
N LYS A 5 13.20 16.57 14.95
CA LYS A 5 13.94 15.42 14.43
C LYS A 5 13.19 14.12 14.69
N TYR A 6 12.54 14.02 15.85
CA TYR A 6 11.75 12.85 16.25
C TYR A 6 10.58 12.60 15.29
N TYR A 7 9.73 13.61 15.04
CA TYR A 7 8.60 13.45 14.09
C TYR A 7 9.08 13.19 12.66
N ASN A 8 10.21 13.76 12.25
CA ASN A 8 10.78 13.49 10.93
C ASN A 8 11.23 12.04 10.80
N LEU A 9 11.85 11.48 11.84
CA LEU A 9 12.25 10.07 11.87
C LEU A 9 11.02 9.15 11.72
N ILE A 10 9.97 9.38 12.51
CA ILE A 10 8.73 8.59 12.43
C ILE A 10 8.12 8.71 11.03
N THR A 11 8.05 9.92 10.48
CA THR A 11 7.52 10.14 9.12
C THR A 11 8.31 9.36 8.08
N THR A 12 9.64 9.35 8.19
CA THR A 12 10.51 8.59 7.27
C THR A 12 10.30 7.09 7.39
N ILE A 13 10.19 6.58 8.62
CA ILE A 13 9.91 5.15 8.86
C ILE A 13 8.54 4.79 8.25
N MET A 14 7.49 5.59 8.49
CA MET A 14 6.15 5.33 7.95
C MET A 14 6.10 5.48 6.43
N PHE A 15 6.86 6.42 5.86
CA PHE A 15 7.01 6.59 4.42
C PHE A 15 7.62 5.33 3.76
N ILE A 16 8.74 4.84 4.27
CA ILE A 16 9.39 3.63 3.76
C ILE A 16 8.48 2.41 3.94
N SER A 17 7.83 2.30 5.10
CA SER A 17 6.86 1.22 5.37
C SER A 17 5.68 1.28 4.40
N GLY A 18 5.18 2.47 4.09
CA GLY A 18 4.12 2.67 3.11
C GLY A 18 4.49 2.19 1.72
N ILE A 19 5.72 2.50 1.26
CA ILE A 19 6.22 1.99 -0.02
C ILE A 19 6.23 0.47 -0.02
N ILE A 20 6.83 -0.16 0.99
CA ILE A 20 7.05 -1.62 1.01
C ILE A 20 5.73 -2.39 1.18
N VAL A 21 4.83 -1.93 2.07
CA VAL A 21 3.55 -2.59 2.27
C VAL A 21 2.67 -2.49 1.03
N MET A 22 2.58 -1.30 0.44
CA MET A 22 1.76 -1.10 -0.76
C MET A 22 2.40 -1.72 -2.01
N ALA A 23 3.72 -1.86 -2.07
CA ALA A 23 4.40 -2.56 -3.16
C ALA A 23 3.90 -4.01 -3.32
N SER A 24 3.52 -4.69 -2.23
CA SER A 24 2.95 -6.06 -2.30
C SER A 24 1.72 -6.18 -3.18
N LEU A 25 0.94 -5.09 -3.33
CA LEU A 25 -0.19 -5.05 -4.24
C LEU A 25 0.27 -5.09 -5.70
N TYR A 26 1.31 -4.32 -6.00
CA TYR A 26 1.74 -4.06 -7.37
C TYR A 26 2.79 -5.04 -7.90
N THR A 27 3.52 -5.73 -7.02
CA THR A 27 4.50 -6.76 -7.42
C THR A 27 3.90 -7.92 -8.18
N ALA A 28 2.61 -8.21 -7.98
CA ALA A 28 1.93 -9.32 -8.62
C ALA A 28 1.58 -9.07 -10.10
N LEU A 29 1.48 -7.80 -10.53
CA LEU A 29 1.07 -7.47 -11.89
C LEU A 29 2.05 -7.98 -12.96
N PRO A 30 3.37 -7.73 -12.85
CA PRO A 30 4.33 -8.26 -13.82
C PRO A 30 4.50 -9.78 -13.73
N LEU A 31 4.12 -10.39 -12.61
CA LEU A 31 4.30 -11.83 -12.38
C LEU A 31 3.17 -12.69 -12.95
N THR A 32 2.11 -12.10 -13.51
CA THR A 32 0.93 -12.84 -13.97
C THR A 32 1.28 -13.86 -15.04
N ALA A 33 2.06 -13.47 -16.06
CA ALA A 33 2.52 -14.38 -17.12
C ALA A 33 3.44 -15.48 -16.57
N THR A 34 4.37 -15.12 -15.68
CA THR A 34 5.29 -16.07 -15.02
C THR A 34 4.51 -17.11 -14.21
N PHE A 35 3.48 -16.71 -13.48
CA PHE A 35 2.62 -17.64 -12.74
C PHE A 35 1.81 -18.54 -13.66
N ALA A 36 1.35 -18.02 -14.81
CA ALA A 36 0.65 -18.84 -15.80
C ALA A 36 1.54 -19.96 -16.33
N GLU A 37 2.81 -19.66 -16.61
CA GLU A 37 3.80 -20.65 -17.07
C GLU A 37 4.19 -21.65 -15.98
N ASP A 38 4.60 -21.17 -14.80
CA ASP A 38 5.13 -22.03 -13.71
C ASP A 38 4.06 -22.99 -13.15
N PHE A 39 2.82 -22.53 -13.04
CA PHE A 39 1.72 -23.32 -12.50
C PHE A 39 0.87 -24.01 -13.58
N HIS A 40 1.21 -23.83 -14.86
CA HIS A 40 0.46 -24.41 -16.01
C HIS A 40 -1.03 -24.07 -15.98
N VAL A 41 -1.37 -22.80 -15.67
CA VAL A 41 -2.75 -22.30 -15.65
C VAL A 41 -2.94 -21.24 -16.71
N PRO A 42 -4.19 -21.07 -17.24
CA PRO A 42 -4.47 -19.96 -18.14
C PRO A 42 -4.15 -18.59 -17.49
N GLU A 43 -3.68 -17.64 -18.28
CA GLU A 43 -3.32 -16.30 -17.80
C GLU A 43 -4.51 -15.58 -17.13
N SER A 44 -5.72 -15.80 -17.64
CA SER A 44 -6.96 -15.29 -17.03
C SER A 44 -7.18 -15.81 -15.60
N ILE A 45 -6.73 -17.03 -15.30
CA ILE A 45 -6.78 -17.60 -13.95
C ILE A 45 -5.61 -17.08 -13.11
N ALA A 46 -4.42 -16.93 -13.69
CA ALA A 46 -3.27 -16.36 -13.00
C ALA A 46 -3.54 -14.93 -12.48
N THR A 47 -4.36 -14.14 -13.19
CA THR A 47 -4.79 -12.80 -12.78
C THR A 47 -5.52 -12.78 -11.43
N LEU A 48 -6.17 -13.88 -11.03
CA LEU A 48 -6.84 -14.00 -9.73
C LEU A 48 -5.90 -13.75 -8.54
N ASN A 49 -4.60 -13.96 -8.72
CA ASN A 49 -3.58 -13.64 -7.72
C ASN A 49 -3.63 -12.15 -7.30
N GLY A 50 -3.75 -11.21 -8.23
CA GLY A 50 -3.90 -9.78 -7.94
C GLY A 50 -5.31 -9.42 -7.45
N VAL A 51 -6.33 -10.03 -8.04
CA VAL A 51 -7.75 -9.76 -7.70
C VAL A 51 -8.06 -10.17 -6.26
N LEU A 52 -7.64 -11.35 -5.82
CA LEU A 52 -7.89 -11.82 -4.46
C LEU A 52 -7.17 -10.97 -3.41
N PHE A 53 -5.93 -10.56 -3.68
CA PHE A 53 -5.23 -9.62 -2.82
C PHE A 53 -6.01 -8.31 -2.68
N SER A 54 -6.37 -7.68 -3.81
CA SER A 54 -7.06 -6.39 -3.84
C SER A 54 -8.42 -6.44 -3.15
N LEU A 55 -9.18 -7.50 -3.38
CA LEU A 55 -10.49 -7.71 -2.79
C LEU A 55 -10.41 -7.84 -1.27
N THR A 56 -9.54 -8.73 -0.78
CA THR A 56 -9.39 -8.95 0.67
C THR A 56 -8.78 -7.75 1.36
N TYR A 57 -7.83 -7.06 0.72
CA TYR A 57 -7.27 -5.80 1.20
C TYR A 57 -8.35 -4.74 1.38
N SER A 58 -9.18 -4.51 0.35
CA SER A 58 -10.22 -3.49 0.38
C SER A 58 -11.26 -3.76 1.46
N ILE A 59 -11.73 -5.01 1.58
CA ILE A 59 -12.67 -5.41 2.62
C ILE A 59 -12.05 -5.22 4.00
N SER A 60 -10.80 -5.63 4.19
CA SER A 60 -10.11 -5.56 5.48
C SER A 60 -9.81 -4.13 5.93
N CYS A 61 -9.55 -3.20 5.01
CA CYS A 61 -9.36 -1.78 5.32
C CYS A 61 -10.54 -1.19 6.11
N LEU A 62 -11.76 -1.67 5.86
CA LEU A 62 -12.95 -1.20 6.57
C LEU A 62 -12.91 -1.53 8.07
N PHE A 63 -12.29 -2.62 8.46
CA PHE A 63 -12.27 -3.10 9.84
C PHE A 63 -11.05 -2.61 10.64
N TYR A 64 -9.90 -2.41 9.97
CA TYR A 64 -8.66 -2.08 10.67
C TYR A 64 -8.68 -0.74 11.40
N GLY A 65 -9.50 0.22 10.97
CA GLY A 65 -9.73 1.46 11.69
C GLY A 65 -10.20 1.18 13.12
N THR A 66 -11.27 0.41 13.27
CA THR A 66 -11.87 0.03 14.55
C THR A 66 -11.01 -0.95 15.35
N ILE A 67 -10.39 -1.93 14.68
CA ILE A 67 -9.48 -2.89 15.33
C ILE A 67 -8.31 -2.14 15.98
N SER A 68 -7.68 -1.22 15.26
CA SER A 68 -6.54 -0.46 15.76
C SER A 68 -6.88 0.52 16.86
N GLU A 69 -8.12 1.02 16.92
CA GLU A 69 -8.61 1.84 18.01
C GLU A 69 -8.76 1.04 19.31
N LYS A 70 -9.21 -0.20 19.19
CA LYS A 70 -9.35 -1.10 20.35
C LYS A 70 -8.02 -1.60 20.89
N TYR A 71 -7.15 -2.09 20.00
CA TYR A 71 -5.93 -2.81 20.40
C TYR A 71 -4.68 -1.92 20.42
N GLY A 72 -4.73 -0.76 19.82
CA GLY A 72 -3.60 0.18 19.64
C GLY A 72 -3.16 0.26 18.18
N ARG A 73 -2.76 1.47 17.77
CA ARG A 73 -2.43 1.76 16.37
C ARG A 73 -1.16 1.03 15.92
N ILE A 74 -0.06 1.25 16.64
CA ILE A 74 1.24 0.65 16.30
C ILE A 74 1.24 -0.85 16.54
N LYS A 75 0.56 -1.31 17.58
CA LYS A 75 0.40 -2.74 17.84
C LYS A 75 -0.28 -3.47 16.70
N THR A 76 -1.32 -2.89 16.12
CA THR A 76 -2.04 -3.44 14.97
C THR A 76 -1.15 -3.48 13.72
N ILE A 77 -0.38 -2.42 13.46
CA ILE A 77 0.60 -2.38 12.36
C ILE A 77 1.65 -3.48 12.55
N LEU A 78 2.23 -3.60 13.74
CA LEU A 78 3.28 -4.59 14.03
C LEU A 78 2.77 -6.02 13.85
N VAL A 79 1.57 -6.35 14.35
CA VAL A 79 0.98 -7.68 14.19
C VAL A 79 0.72 -7.97 12.70
N GLY A 80 0.15 -7.02 11.97
CA GLY A 80 -0.10 -7.17 10.54
C GLY A 80 1.19 -7.36 9.74
N MET A 81 2.21 -6.54 9.98
CA MET A 81 3.50 -6.65 9.28
C MET A 81 4.26 -7.93 9.67
N SER A 82 4.17 -8.38 10.93
CA SER A 82 4.75 -9.68 11.35
C SER A 82 4.06 -10.85 10.65
N ALA A 83 2.75 -10.80 10.45
CA ALA A 83 2.03 -11.78 9.65
C ALA A 83 2.48 -11.74 8.18
N LEU A 84 2.72 -10.54 7.61
CA LEU A 84 3.24 -10.41 6.24
C LEU A 84 4.63 -11.05 6.07
N VAL A 85 5.51 -10.99 7.08
CA VAL A 85 6.81 -11.70 7.07
C VAL A 85 6.58 -13.19 6.84
N ILE A 86 5.67 -13.81 7.62
CA ILE A 86 5.39 -15.23 7.52
C ILE A 86 4.73 -15.58 6.18
N ILE A 87 3.74 -14.80 5.77
CA ILE A 87 2.99 -15.04 4.54
C ILE A 87 3.89 -14.91 3.31
N CYS A 88 4.73 -13.87 3.23
CA CYS A 88 5.66 -13.70 2.11
C CYS A 88 6.68 -14.84 2.06
N LEU A 89 7.20 -15.29 3.22
CA LEU A 89 8.06 -16.44 3.28
C LEU A 89 7.36 -17.70 2.73
N MET A 90 6.11 -17.93 3.12
CA MET A 90 5.32 -19.07 2.63
C MET A 90 5.05 -18.98 1.12
N ILE A 91 4.77 -17.77 0.60
CA ILE A 91 4.60 -17.57 -0.85
C ILE A 91 5.89 -17.93 -1.60
N GLY A 92 7.06 -17.55 -1.07
CA GLY A 92 8.34 -17.83 -1.70
C GLY A 92 8.68 -19.32 -1.83
N ILE A 93 8.02 -20.20 -1.07
CA ILE A 93 8.25 -21.66 -1.07
C ILE A 93 7.06 -22.46 -1.61
N VAL A 94 6.00 -21.81 -2.08
CA VAL A 94 4.78 -22.48 -2.54
C VAL A 94 4.98 -23.18 -3.90
N HIS A 95 4.36 -24.34 -4.07
CA HIS A 95 4.38 -25.13 -5.31
C HIS A 95 2.99 -25.36 -5.90
N SER A 96 1.94 -24.88 -5.25
CA SER A 96 0.55 -25.05 -5.69
C SER A 96 -0.11 -23.70 -5.93
N PHE A 97 -0.72 -23.50 -7.10
CA PHE A 97 -1.41 -22.27 -7.43
C PHE A 97 -2.57 -21.95 -6.47
N THR A 98 -3.32 -22.96 -6.06
CA THR A 98 -4.43 -22.77 -5.10
C THR A 98 -3.91 -22.27 -3.75
N VAL A 99 -2.78 -22.78 -3.26
CA VAL A 99 -2.16 -22.33 -2.02
C VAL A 99 -1.63 -20.90 -2.20
N LEU A 100 -1.04 -20.57 -3.35
CA LEU A 100 -0.64 -19.21 -3.71
C LEU A 100 -1.81 -18.25 -3.59
N LEU A 101 -2.98 -18.56 -4.16
CA LEU A 101 -4.17 -17.73 -4.11
C LEU A 101 -4.65 -17.50 -2.66
N ILE A 102 -4.66 -18.52 -1.83
CA ILE A 102 -5.03 -18.41 -0.41
C ILE A 102 -4.04 -17.49 0.32
N LEU A 103 -2.74 -17.68 0.10
CA LEU A 103 -1.70 -16.85 0.72
C LEU A 103 -1.79 -15.39 0.25
N ARG A 104 -2.12 -15.16 -1.02
CA ARG A 104 -2.34 -13.82 -1.57
C ARG A 104 -3.56 -13.14 -0.95
N ALA A 105 -4.65 -13.89 -0.75
CA ALA A 105 -5.82 -13.38 -0.02
C ALA A 105 -5.46 -13.01 1.43
N LEU A 106 -4.73 -13.86 2.15
CA LEU A 106 -4.25 -13.57 3.51
C LEU A 106 -3.29 -12.38 3.52
N GLN A 107 -2.40 -12.28 2.54
CA GLN A 107 -1.49 -11.14 2.40
C GLN A 107 -2.27 -9.82 2.25
N GLY A 108 -3.34 -9.81 1.46
CA GLY A 108 -4.24 -8.65 1.34
C GLY A 108 -4.88 -8.27 2.68
N VAL A 109 -5.38 -9.26 3.42
CA VAL A 109 -5.95 -9.02 4.76
C VAL A 109 -4.96 -8.31 5.67
N PHE A 110 -3.74 -8.83 5.79
CA PHE A 110 -2.76 -8.27 6.73
C PHE A 110 -2.08 -6.99 6.22
N ALA A 111 -1.94 -6.79 4.91
CA ALA A 111 -1.46 -5.53 4.34
C ALA A 111 -2.39 -4.36 4.65
N ALA A 112 -3.69 -4.59 4.74
CA ALA A 112 -4.70 -3.60 5.11
C ALA A 112 -4.52 -3.04 6.54
N SER A 113 -3.73 -3.69 7.39
CA SER A 113 -3.44 -3.20 8.74
C SER A 113 -2.62 -1.92 8.76
N PHE A 114 -1.97 -1.55 7.65
CA PHE A 114 -1.07 -0.42 7.59
C PHE A 114 -1.76 0.88 7.15
N SER A 115 -2.32 0.94 5.94
CA SER A 115 -2.70 2.20 5.31
C SER A 115 -3.76 3.02 6.07
N PRO A 116 -4.91 2.47 6.51
CA PRO A 116 -5.88 3.26 7.26
C PRO A 116 -5.36 3.59 8.67
N VAL A 117 -4.57 2.68 9.25
CA VAL A 117 -4.08 2.84 10.63
C VAL A 117 -3.00 3.90 10.72
N VAL A 118 -2.05 3.95 9.77
CA VAL A 118 -0.99 4.96 9.76
C VAL A 118 -1.53 6.38 9.55
N MET A 119 -2.58 6.53 8.74
CA MET A 119 -3.26 7.81 8.54
C MET A 119 -3.90 8.30 9.83
N THR A 120 -4.61 7.41 10.53
CA THR A 120 -5.22 7.73 11.82
C THR A 120 -4.16 8.01 12.88
N TYR A 121 -3.12 7.19 12.97
CA TYR A 121 -1.98 7.42 13.87
C TYR A 121 -1.37 8.80 13.68
N THR A 122 -1.15 9.20 12.43
CA THR A 122 -0.58 10.51 12.10
C THR A 122 -1.50 11.66 12.52
N THR A 123 -2.81 11.51 12.35
CA THR A 123 -3.78 12.54 12.77
C THR A 123 -3.90 12.68 14.28
N GLU A 124 -3.70 11.60 15.03
CA GLU A 124 -3.79 11.58 16.49
C GLU A 124 -2.50 12.04 17.17
N THR A 125 -1.34 11.66 16.64
CA THR A 125 -0.05 11.81 17.33
C THR A 125 0.71 13.07 16.91
N TYR A 126 0.51 13.56 15.68
CA TYR A 126 1.29 14.69 15.18
C TYR A 126 0.68 16.05 15.55
N PRO A 127 1.54 17.05 15.91
CA PRO A 127 1.10 18.43 16.06
C PRO A 127 0.46 18.96 14.76
N ARG A 128 -0.53 19.85 14.90
CA ARG A 128 -1.31 20.38 13.74
C ARG A 128 -0.42 20.88 12.60
N VAL A 129 0.68 21.56 12.92
CA VAL A 129 1.61 22.15 11.93
C VAL A 129 2.32 21.10 11.09
N LYS A 130 2.67 19.94 11.66
CA LYS A 130 3.39 18.87 10.98
C LYS A 130 2.50 17.80 10.36
N ARG A 131 1.25 17.71 10.81
CA ARG A 131 0.28 16.69 10.41
C ARG A 131 0.07 16.65 8.89
N VAL A 132 -0.20 17.81 8.28
CA VAL A 132 -0.46 17.92 6.83
C VAL A 132 0.75 17.44 6.03
N THR A 133 1.94 17.86 6.42
CA THR A 133 3.18 17.42 5.77
C THR A 133 3.40 15.91 5.91
N ALA A 134 3.22 15.35 7.10
CA ALA A 134 3.39 13.92 7.33
C ALA A 134 2.38 13.09 6.52
N ILE A 135 1.10 13.50 6.48
CA ILE A 135 0.06 12.86 5.66
C ILE A 135 0.45 12.92 4.17
N SER A 136 0.91 14.06 3.67
CA SER A 136 1.35 14.19 2.28
C SER A 136 2.50 13.24 1.95
N PHE A 137 3.51 13.11 2.83
CA PHE A 137 4.61 12.16 2.64
C PHE A 137 4.10 10.71 2.61
N ILE A 138 3.27 10.33 3.56
CA ILE A 138 2.72 8.97 3.64
C ILE A 138 1.85 8.66 2.41
N SER A 139 0.99 9.59 1.98
CA SER A 139 0.17 9.43 0.77
C SER A 139 1.03 9.29 -0.49
N THR A 140 2.11 10.06 -0.59
CA THR A 140 3.07 9.95 -1.71
C THR A 140 3.76 8.57 -1.71
N SER A 141 4.04 7.99 -0.53
CA SER A 141 4.62 6.65 -0.46
C SER A 141 3.71 5.59 -1.09
N PHE A 142 2.39 5.72 -0.92
CA PHE A 142 1.42 4.80 -1.52
C PHE A 142 1.40 4.91 -3.05
N MET A 143 1.53 6.12 -3.59
CA MET A 143 1.63 6.31 -5.05
C MET A 143 2.95 5.77 -5.60
N LEU A 144 4.07 6.07 -4.95
CA LEU A 144 5.40 5.60 -5.36
C LEU A 144 5.51 4.07 -5.35
N SER A 145 4.81 3.42 -4.45
CA SER A 145 4.82 1.96 -4.34
C SER A 145 4.34 1.26 -5.61
N GLY A 146 3.44 1.88 -6.36
CA GLY A 146 2.94 1.34 -7.62
C GLY A 146 4.04 1.19 -8.66
N VAL A 147 4.89 2.20 -8.81
CA VAL A 147 6.01 2.18 -9.75
C VAL A 147 7.16 1.34 -9.19
N LEU A 148 7.54 1.55 -7.94
CA LEU A 148 8.67 0.85 -7.34
C LEU A 148 8.41 -0.66 -7.18
N GLY A 149 7.17 -1.06 -6.82
CA GLY A 149 6.79 -2.46 -6.68
C GLY A 149 6.85 -3.22 -8.01
N GLN A 150 6.31 -2.64 -9.08
CA GLN A 150 6.37 -3.25 -10.41
C GLN A 150 7.82 -3.36 -10.91
N ASN A 151 8.58 -2.26 -10.89
CA ASN A 151 9.97 -2.27 -11.36
C ASN A 151 10.86 -3.22 -10.54
N MET A 152 10.67 -3.30 -9.22
CA MET A 152 11.39 -4.26 -8.38
C MET A 152 11.08 -5.70 -8.82
N SER A 153 9.82 -6.00 -9.08
CA SER A 153 9.39 -7.33 -9.51
C SER A 153 9.95 -7.69 -10.88
N GLU A 154 9.84 -6.79 -11.85
CA GLU A 154 10.40 -6.95 -13.20
C GLU A 154 11.93 -7.16 -13.15
N LEU A 155 12.63 -6.34 -12.37
CA LEU A 155 14.08 -6.44 -12.21
C LEU A 155 14.49 -7.77 -11.55
N VAL A 156 13.80 -8.20 -10.52
CA VAL A 156 14.14 -9.46 -9.85
C VAL A 156 13.92 -10.64 -10.79
N VAL A 157 12.80 -10.68 -11.51
CA VAL A 157 12.49 -11.81 -12.42
C VAL A 157 13.41 -11.84 -13.64
N SER A 158 13.97 -10.71 -14.08
CA SER A 158 14.94 -10.69 -15.19
C SER A 158 16.27 -11.37 -14.85
N TYR A 159 16.62 -11.53 -13.57
CA TYR A 159 17.87 -12.16 -13.12
C TYR A 159 17.68 -13.40 -12.26
N LEU A 160 16.52 -13.51 -11.62
CA LEU A 160 16.21 -14.53 -10.61
C LEU A 160 14.79 -15.07 -10.82
N ASN A 161 14.42 -16.11 -10.10
CA ASN A 161 13.07 -16.63 -10.10
C ASN A 161 12.11 -15.72 -9.32
N TRP A 162 10.82 -15.75 -9.62
CA TRP A 162 9.78 -14.93 -8.98
C TRP A 162 9.70 -15.10 -7.46
N GLN A 163 10.09 -16.24 -6.92
CA GLN A 163 10.13 -16.51 -5.47
C GLN A 163 11.00 -15.50 -4.72
N TRP A 164 12.07 -15.02 -5.35
CA TRP A 164 12.97 -14.04 -4.74
C TRP A 164 12.32 -12.69 -4.49
N VAL A 165 11.29 -12.33 -5.25
CA VAL A 165 10.48 -11.13 -4.97
C VAL A 165 9.89 -11.20 -3.56
N TYR A 166 9.34 -12.34 -3.20
CA TYR A 166 8.71 -12.54 -1.89
C TYR A 166 9.74 -12.74 -0.76
N PHE A 167 10.90 -13.35 -1.03
CA PHE A 167 11.98 -13.41 -0.04
C PHE A 167 12.55 -12.02 0.27
N ILE A 168 12.73 -11.17 -0.73
CA ILE A 168 13.14 -9.77 -0.53
C ILE A 168 12.10 -9.03 0.31
N LEU A 169 10.81 -9.16 -0.02
CA LEU A 169 9.73 -8.57 0.78
C LEU A 169 9.74 -9.08 2.23
N THR A 170 10.00 -10.37 2.44
CA THR A 170 10.11 -10.97 3.78
C THR A 170 11.19 -10.27 4.61
N ILE A 171 12.39 -10.10 4.03
CA ILE A 171 13.50 -9.42 4.71
C ILE A 171 13.16 -7.96 5.00
N LEU A 172 12.58 -7.26 4.04
CA LEU A 172 12.19 -5.85 4.20
C LEU A 172 11.13 -5.69 5.29
N TYR A 173 10.11 -6.55 5.33
CA TYR A 173 9.11 -6.53 6.40
C TYR A 173 9.72 -6.82 7.77
N LEU A 174 10.64 -7.79 7.86
CA LEU A 174 11.31 -8.11 9.12
C LEU A 174 12.10 -6.91 9.66
N ILE A 175 12.87 -6.24 8.79
CA ILE A 175 13.60 -5.03 9.15
C ILE A 175 12.64 -3.93 9.63
N LEU A 176 11.54 -3.71 8.90
CA LEU A 176 10.57 -2.68 9.26
C LEU A 176 9.86 -2.96 10.59
N VAL A 177 9.49 -4.21 10.86
CA VAL A 177 8.90 -4.60 12.15
C VAL A 177 9.86 -4.24 13.29
N LEU A 178 11.16 -4.57 13.15
CA LEU A 178 12.16 -4.25 14.17
C LEU A 178 12.37 -2.74 14.32
N VAL A 179 12.41 -2.00 13.22
CA VAL A 179 12.59 -0.53 13.23
C VAL A 179 11.37 0.16 13.84
N ILE A 180 10.15 -0.23 13.48
CA ILE A 180 8.92 0.34 14.04
C ILE A 180 8.83 0.03 15.53
N TYR A 181 9.08 -1.23 15.93
CA TYR A 181 9.03 -1.64 17.33
C TYR A 181 9.96 -0.82 18.23
N LYS A 182 11.17 -0.48 17.74
CA LYS A 182 12.17 0.28 18.51
C LYS A 182 11.92 1.79 18.53
N ASN A 183 11.40 2.38 17.47
CA ASN A 183 11.44 3.83 17.26
C ASN A 183 10.07 4.52 17.27
N VAL A 184 8.97 3.77 17.10
CA VAL A 184 7.65 4.36 16.98
C VAL A 184 6.81 4.06 18.20
N PRO A 185 6.45 5.08 19.00
CA PRO A 185 5.61 4.88 20.18
C PRO A 185 4.15 4.61 19.80
N GLU A 186 3.44 3.97 20.71
CA GLU A 186 2.01 3.76 20.58
C GLU A 186 1.23 5.09 20.65
N SER A 187 0.07 5.16 19.98
CA SER A 187 -0.83 6.30 20.09
C SER A 187 -1.41 6.41 21.51
N PRO A 188 -1.50 7.63 22.06
CA PRO A 188 -2.14 7.84 23.38
C PRO A 188 -3.66 7.56 23.33
N HIS A 189 -4.26 7.58 22.15
CA HIS A 189 -5.69 7.37 21.95
C HIS A 189 -5.96 5.88 21.75
N LYS A 190 -6.47 5.25 22.81
CA LYS A 190 -6.94 3.86 22.81
C LYS A 190 -8.30 3.79 23.49
N ASN A 191 -9.27 3.15 22.86
CA ASN A 191 -10.61 2.96 23.41
C ASN A 191 -10.94 1.46 23.50
N PRO A 192 -10.64 0.80 24.63
CA PRO A 192 -10.88 -0.64 24.80
C PRO A 192 -12.35 -1.05 24.71
N ASP A 193 -13.27 -0.12 25.02
CA ASP A 193 -14.71 -0.38 25.12
C ASP A 193 -15.43 -0.32 23.76
N ILE A 194 -14.72 -0.02 22.69
CA ILE A 194 -15.29 -0.02 21.36
C ILE A 194 -15.80 -1.41 20.99
N GLN A 195 -17.09 -1.47 20.66
CA GLN A 195 -17.70 -2.65 20.10
C GLN A 195 -17.50 -2.65 18.59
N LEU A 196 -16.82 -3.69 18.07
CA LEU A 196 -16.57 -3.86 16.62
C LEU A 196 -17.87 -3.85 15.79
N ILE A 197 -18.99 -4.27 16.41
CA ILE A 197 -20.32 -4.27 15.79
C ILE A 197 -20.86 -2.85 15.57
N LYS A 198 -20.46 -1.86 16.36
CA LYS A 198 -20.88 -0.45 16.14
C LYS A 198 -20.40 0.12 14.81
N PHE A 199 -19.37 -0.45 14.21
CA PHE A 199 -18.94 -0.10 12.87
C PHE A 199 -20.08 -0.23 11.84
N PHE A 200 -20.87 -1.31 11.92
CA PHE A 200 -22.01 -1.50 11.01
C PHE A 200 -23.15 -0.51 11.25
N ASN A 201 -23.33 -0.04 12.47
CA ASN A 201 -24.35 0.99 12.76
C ASN A 201 -23.94 2.35 12.21
N ASN A 202 -22.63 2.68 12.23
CA ASN A 202 -22.12 3.92 11.66
C ASN A 202 -22.24 3.96 10.11
N PHE A 203 -22.41 2.80 9.46
CA PHE A 203 -22.71 2.74 8.03
C PHE A 203 -24.09 3.33 7.67
N LYS A 204 -25.04 3.36 8.63
CA LYS A 204 -26.31 4.06 8.42
C LYS A 204 -26.13 5.58 8.38
N ASP A 205 -25.29 6.12 9.24
CA ASP A 205 -24.98 7.56 9.29
C ASP A 205 -24.23 8.03 8.03
N PHE A 206 -23.62 7.10 7.30
CA PHE A 206 -22.92 7.35 6.06
C PHE A 206 -23.88 7.73 4.91
N LYS A 207 -25.08 7.16 4.88
CA LYS A 207 -26.13 7.47 3.90
C LYS A 207 -26.66 8.90 4.05
N ASP A 208 -26.63 9.43 5.26
CA ASP A 208 -27.18 10.74 5.58
C ASP A 208 -26.20 11.89 5.34
N ASN A 209 -24.90 11.56 5.07
CA ASN A 209 -23.87 12.57 4.82
C ASN A 209 -23.46 12.63 3.34
N LEU A 210 -24.24 13.36 2.56
CA LEU A 210 -24.06 13.53 1.11
C LEU A 210 -22.65 14.03 0.72
N LYS A 211 -22.00 14.83 1.59
CA LYS A 211 -20.63 15.34 1.35
C LYS A 211 -19.61 14.21 1.34
N VAL A 212 -19.74 13.23 2.24
CA VAL A 212 -18.84 12.08 2.30
C VAL A 212 -19.04 11.20 1.05
N PHE A 213 -20.28 11.02 0.62
CA PHE A 213 -20.59 10.29 -0.60
C PHE A 213 -19.93 10.93 -1.85
N TYR A 214 -20.04 12.24 -2.00
CA TYR A 214 -19.36 12.95 -3.10
C TYR A 214 -17.83 12.83 -3.02
N CYS A 215 -17.23 12.95 -1.84
CA CYS A 215 -15.79 12.76 -1.68
C CYS A 215 -15.33 11.37 -2.10
N LEU A 216 -16.10 10.33 -1.74
CA LEU A 216 -15.80 8.95 -2.15
C LEU A 216 -15.94 8.76 -3.66
N PHE A 217 -17.01 9.31 -4.26
CA PHE A 217 -17.23 9.23 -5.69
C PHE A 217 -16.10 9.91 -6.48
N ILE A 218 -15.68 11.10 -6.05
CA ILE A 218 -14.53 11.81 -6.64
C ILE A 218 -13.25 10.97 -6.49
N SER A 219 -13.00 10.42 -5.30
CA SER A 219 -11.82 9.59 -5.05
C SER A 219 -11.80 8.33 -5.91
N LEU A 220 -12.95 7.68 -6.08
CA LEU A 220 -13.11 6.51 -6.94
C LEU A 220 -12.82 6.87 -8.41
N THR A 221 -13.39 7.97 -8.89
CA THR A 221 -13.18 8.43 -10.27
C THR A 221 -11.72 8.75 -10.55
N LEU A 222 -11.05 9.46 -9.63
CA LEU A 222 -9.62 9.78 -9.73
C LEU A 222 -8.76 8.51 -9.74
N LEU A 223 -9.08 7.52 -8.92
CA LEU A 223 -8.35 6.26 -8.86
C LEU A 223 -8.50 5.46 -10.16
N ILE A 224 -9.73 5.38 -10.70
CA ILE A 224 -10.00 4.72 -11.99
C ILE A 224 -9.23 5.40 -13.11
N MET A 225 -9.27 6.75 -13.20
CA MET A 225 -8.53 7.50 -14.20
C MET A 225 -7.01 7.26 -14.10
N PHE A 226 -6.50 7.22 -12.87
CA PHE A 226 -5.07 6.99 -12.63
C PHE A 226 -4.63 5.58 -13.12
N ILE A 227 -5.36 4.55 -12.75
CA ILE A 227 -5.05 3.17 -13.14
C ILE A 227 -5.18 3.01 -14.65
N SER A 228 -6.31 3.44 -15.23
CA SER A 228 -6.57 3.31 -16.68
C SER A 228 -5.52 4.06 -17.52
N MET A 229 -5.03 5.20 -17.05
CA MET A 229 -3.97 5.93 -17.76
C MET A 229 -2.69 5.09 -17.88
N TYR A 230 -2.28 4.40 -16.81
CA TYR A 230 -1.09 3.56 -16.85
C TYR A 230 -1.29 2.28 -17.68
N ASP A 231 -2.47 1.67 -17.62
CA ASP A 231 -2.78 0.48 -18.40
C ASP A 231 -2.81 0.79 -19.91
N ILE A 232 -3.50 1.86 -20.31
CA ILE A 232 -3.54 2.32 -21.71
C ILE A 232 -2.14 2.69 -22.20
N LEU A 233 -1.32 3.37 -21.37
CA LEU A 233 0.04 3.73 -21.72
C LEU A 233 0.92 2.48 -21.96
N ASN A 234 0.81 1.47 -21.10
CA ASN A 234 1.51 0.21 -21.25
C ASN A 234 1.10 -0.51 -22.54
N GLU A 235 -0.21 -0.61 -22.80
CA GLU A 235 -0.72 -1.24 -24.01
C GLU A 235 -0.28 -0.50 -25.27
N TYR A 236 -0.32 0.83 -25.27
CA TYR A 236 0.13 1.65 -26.39
C TYR A 236 1.61 1.45 -26.70
N VAL A 237 2.50 1.47 -25.67
CA VAL A 237 3.94 1.24 -25.83
C VAL A 237 4.21 -0.16 -26.36
N THR A 238 3.50 -1.16 -25.90
CA THR A 238 3.68 -2.56 -26.32
C THR A 238 3.14 -2.79 -27.74
N SER A 239 1.98 -2.27 -28.09
CA SER A 239 1.34 -2.48 -29.39
C SER A 239 2.05 -1.76 -30.54
N HIS A 240 2.66 -0.60 -30.28
CA HIS A 240 3.33 0.20 -31.31
C HIS A 240 4.86 -0.01 -31.35
N GLN A 241 5.39 -0.97 -30.58
CA GLN A 241 6.83 -1.24 -30.48
C GLN A 241 7.68 0.05 -30.29
N VAL A 242 7.13 1.05 -29.59
CA VAL A 242 7.79 2.32 -29.35
C VAL A 242 9.00 2.06 -28.47
N GLY A 243 10.17 1.97 -29.09
CA GLY A 243 11.45 1.89 -28.40
C GLY A 243 12.09 0.52 -28.26
N GLY A 244 11.56 -0.55 -28.91
CA GLY A 244 12.30 -1.82 -29.11
C GLY A 244 12.73 -2.62 -27.85
N ASP A 245 12.70 -2.02 -26.67
CA ASP A 245 13.16 -2.60 -25.41
C ASP A 245 12.19 -2.30 -24.26
N MET A 246 12.05 -3.25 -23.35
CA MET A 246 11.35 -3.13 -22.06
C MET A 246 11.75 -1.87 -21.24
N SER A 247 12.89 -1.26 -21.58
CA SER A 247 13.43 -0.07 -20.95
C SER A 247 12.58 1.19 -21.12
N VAL A 248 11.86 1.35 -22.23
CA VAL A 248 11.08 2.58 -22.51
C VAL A 248 9.81 2.65 -21.68
N SER A 249 9.09 1.55 -21.50
CA SER A 249 7.92 1.49 -20.59
C SER A 249 8.33 1.81 -19.14
N SER A 250 9.43 1.22 -18.69
CA SER A 250 9.98 1.48 -17.35
C SER A 250 10.45 2.93 -17.18
N MET A 251 11.08 3.52 -18.21
CA MET A 251 11.45 4.95 -18.20
C MET A 251 10.23 5.87 -18.14
N MET A 252 9.18 5.60 -18.91
CA MET A 252 7.95 6.40 -18.87
C MET A 252 7.27 6.34 -17.50
N LYS A 253 7.26 5.17 -16.86
CA LYS A 253 6.80 5.02 -15.46
C LYS A 253 7.64 5.86 -14.50
N LEU A 254 8.96 5.91 -14.69
CA LEU A 254 9.87 6.72 -13.86
C LEU A 254 9.63 8.23 -14.03
N PHE A 255 9.30 8.72 -15.23
CA PHE A 255 8.89 10.12 -15.41
C PHE A 255 7.62 10.46 -14.62
N GLY A 256 6.68 9.52 -14.50
CA GLY A 256 5.51 9.66 -13.63
C GLY A 256 5.88 9.87 -12.15
N VAL A 257 6.99 9.28 -11.68
CA VAL A 257 7.51 9.47 -10.31
C VAL A 257 7.85 10.94 -10.04
N ILE A 258 8.38 11.67 -11.02
CA ILE A 258 8.70 13.11 -10.87
C ILE A 258 7.42 13.89 -10.57
N GLY A 259 6.32 13.60 -11.29
CA GLY A 259 5.00 14.19 -11.02
C GLY A 259 4.48 13.84 -9.61
N MET A 260 4.67 12.60 -9.17
CA MET A 260 4.28 12.16 -7.82
C MET A 260 5.12 12.86 -6.73
N LEU A 261 6.40 13.10 -6.95
CA LEU A 261 7.25 13.84 -6.01
C LEU A 261 6.84 15.31 -5.88
N LEU A 262 6.28 15.92 -6.93
CA LEU A 262 5.70 17.26 -6.85
C LEU A 262 4.53 17.32 -5.88
N SER A 263 3.81 16.21 -5.64
CA SER A 263 2.73 16.16 -4.64
C SER A 263 3.22 16.44 -3.22
N LEU A 264 4.50 16.18 -2.91
CA LEU A 264 5.12 16.53 -1.62
C LEU A 264 5.14 18.05 -1.38
N LEU A 265 5.17 18.83 -2.45
CA LEU A 265 5.10 20.31 -2.37
C LEU A 265 3.68 20.79 -2.10
N ALA A 266 2.65 20.01 -2.47
CA ALA A 266 1.25 20.39 -2.30
C ALA A 266 0.90 20.67 -0.83
N GLY A 267 1.43 19.92 0.11
CA GLY A 267 1.26 20.17 1.55
C GLY A 267 1.85 21.51 2.01
N ARG A 268 3.01 21.91 1.46
CA ARG A 268 3.63 23.22 1.75
C ARG A 268 2.90 24.36 1.10
N VAL A 269 2.43 24.18 -0.13
CA VAL A 269 1.66 25.17 -0.88
C VAL A 269 0.30 25.39 -0.23
N SER A 270 -0.43 24.34 0.11
CA SER A 270 -1.72 24.41 0.80
C SER A 270 -1.63 25.15 2.13
N SER A 271 -0.58 24.91 2.91
CA SER A 271 -0.36 25.61 4.18
C SER A 271 -0.06 27.11 4.01
N ARG A 272 0.52 27.53 2.86
CA ARG A 272 0.80 28.94 2.56
C ARG A 272 -0.39 29.68 1.95
N ILE A 273 -1.22 29.00 1.16
CA ILE A 273 -2.38 29.62 0.48
C ILE A 273 -3.59 29.72 1.43
N GLY A 274 -3.53 29.07 2.61
CA GLY A 274 -4.58 29.21 3.62
C GLY A 274 -5.90 28.54 3.25
N ILE A 275 -5.85 27.45 2.48
CA ILE A 275 -7.03 26.61 2.23
C ILE A 275 -7.41 25.94 3.57
N LYS A 276 -8.50 26.46 4.15
CA LYS A 276 -9.10 25.98 5.40
C LYS A 276 -9.96 24.75 5.13
#